data_3a91230a4318f4b08044c290f5ebe0ef
#
_entry.id   3a91230a4318f4b08044c290f5ebe0ef
#
_cell.length_a   1.000
_cell.length_b   1.000
_cell.length_c   1.000
_cell.angle_alpha   90.00
_cell.angle_beta   90.00
_cell.angle_gamma   90.00
#
_symmetry.space_group_name_H-M   'P 1'
#
loop_
_entity.id
_entity.type
_entity.pdbx_description
1 polymer ?
#
loop_
_entity_poly.entity_id
_entity_poly.type
_entity_poly.pdbx_seq_one_letter_code
_entity_poly.pdbx_strand_id
1 'polypeptide(L)'
;LQPLRASLRAGDLAVQKSTYQTWLTQSLPVYQEKLWNGQYFRLDSDSGSQVVMADQLCGQFYARLLGLPDIVPSDRALSALQTVYHACFVKFCNGEFGAANGVRPDGSPENPNATHPLEVWTGINFGLAAFLVQMGMQDEALKLTGAVVQQIYHNGLQFRTPEAITASGTFRASTYLRAMAIWAIYLVIDAKKHILHSDTNTV
;
A
#
# COMPACT_ATOMS: atom_id res chain seq x y z
N LEU A 1 -0.03 -3.26 -31.22
CA LEU A 1 -0.08 -4.23 -30.10
C LEU A 1 -0.10 -5.71 -30.54
N GLN A 2 -0.37 -6.00 -31.82
CA GLN A 2 -0.29 -7.37 -32.35
C GLN A 2 1.14 -7.95 -32.49
N PRO A 3 2.19 -7.20 -32.83
CA PRO A 3 3.52 -7.79 -32.99
C PRO A 3 4.15 -8.34 -31.72
N LEU A 4 3.83 -7.77 -30.56
CA LEU A 4 4.38 -8.24 -29.27
C LEU A 4 3.77 -9.57 -28.79
N ARG A 5 2.55 -9.90 -29.19
CA ARG A 5 1.92 -11.18 -28.85
C ARG A 5 2.42 -12.35 -29.71
N ALA A 6 2.91 -12.09 -30.90
CA ALA A 6 3.38 -13.12 -31.82
C ALA A 6 4.81 -13.59 -31.54
N SER A 7 5.60 -12.86 -30.74
CA SER A 7 7.01 -13.17 -30.48
C SER A 7 7.26 -14.03 -29.23
N LEU A 8 6.31 -14.10 -28.31
CA LEU A 8 6.44 -14.96 -27.11
C LEU A 8 5.96 -16.36 -27.44
N ARG A 9 6.88 -17.26 -27.71
CA ARG A 9 6.58 -18.69 -27.84
C ARG A 9 6.14 -19.25 -26.48
N ALA A 10 5.20 -20.20 -26.47
CA ALA A 10 4.72 -20.83 -25.25
C ALA A 10 5.84 -21.43 -24.37
N GLY A 11 6.94 -21.89 -25.01
CA GLY A 11 8.14 -22.36 -24.34
C GLY A 11 8.87 -21.29 -23.54
N ASP A 12 8.96 -20.06 -24.07
CA ASP A 12 9.64 -18.96 -23.41
C ASP A 12 8.88 -18.51 -22.14
N LEU A 13 7.55 -18.53 -22.19
CA LEU A 13 6.71 -18.24 -21.02
C LEU A 13 6.84 -19.28 -19.92
N ALA A 14 6.95 -20.57 -20.30
CA ALA A 14 7.12 -21.65 -19.33
C ALA A 14 8.48 -21.57 -18.61
N VAL A 15 9.56 -21.26 -19.35
CA VAL A 15 10.89 -21.04 -18.78
C VAL A 15 10.91 -19.83 -17.87
N GLN A 16 10.33 -18.72 -18.30
CA GLN A 16 10.23 -17.50 -17.45
C GLN A 16 9.43 -17.77 -16.19
N LYS A 17 8.30 -18.45 -16.26
CA LYS A 17 7.50 -18.84 -15.11
C LYS A 17 8.31 -19.67 -14.11
N SER A 18 9.04 -20.69 -14.58
CA SER A 18 9.89 -21.53 -13.74
C SER A 18 10.99 -20.72 -13.05
N THR A 19 11.62 -19.81 -13.77
CA THR A 19 12.67 -18.93 -13.24
C THR A 19 12.11 -18.03 -12.13
N TYR A 20 11.00 -17.34 -12.38
CA TYR A 20 10.36 -16.48 -11.37
C TYR A 20 9.87 -17.26 -10.16
N GLN A 21 9.33 -18.47 -10.37
CA GLN A 21 8.91 -19.35 -9.27
C GLN A 21 10.11 -19.74 -8.38
N THR A 22 11.25 -20.05 -8.99
CA THR A 22 12.49 -20.36 -8.26
C THR A 22 12.96 -19.16 -7.46
N TRP A 23 13.02 -17.97 -8.06
CA TRP A 23 13.42 -16.75 -7.35
C TRP A 23 12.47 -16.42 -6.20
N LEU A 24 11.16 -16.53 -6.40
CA LEU A 24 10.17 -16.31 -5.37
C LEU A 24 10.39 -17.28 -4.19
N THR A 25 10.54 -18.57 -4.47
CA THR A 25 10.75 -19.61 -3.44
C THR A 25 12.02 -19.35 -2.62
N GLN A 26 13.08 -18.86 -3.27
CA GLN A 26 14.35 -18.55 -2.60
C GLN A 26 14.30 -17.24 -1.82
N SER A 27 13.62 -16.22 -2.35
CA SER A 27 13.63 -14.87 -1.76
C SER A 27 12.66 -14.70 -0.59
N LEU A 28 11.52 -15.39 -0.59
CA LEU A 28 10.51 -15.22 0.46
C LEU A 28 11.02 -15.49 1.88
N PRO A 29 11.74 -16.61 2.17
CA PRO A 29 12.30 -16.86 3.50
C PRO A 29 13.29 -15.75 3.90
N VAL A 30 14.17 -15.36 2.98
CA VAL A 30 15.19 -14.32 3.22
C VAL A 30 14.56 -12.96 3.51
N TYR A 31 13.52 -12.60 2.73
CA TYR A 31 12.75 -11.38 2.95
C TYR A 31 12.16 -11.34 4.37
N GLN A 32 11.51 -12.43 4.78
CA GLN A 32 10.89 -12.51 6.10
C GLN A 32 11.91 -12.55 7.24
N GLU A 33 13.03 -13.26 7.07
CA GLU A 33 14.08 -13.34 8.07
C GLU A 33 14.80 -12.01 8.29
N LYS A 34 15.12 -11.31 7.19
CA LYS A 34 15.92 -10.08 7.26
C LYS A 34 15.11 -8.84 7.61
N LEU A 35 13.86 -8.75 7.14
CA LEU A 35 13.12 -7.51 7.26
C LEU A 35 12.05 -7.53 8.37
N TRP A 36 11.51 -8.69 8.75
CA TRP A 36 10.53 -8.76 9.82
C TRP A 36 11.17 -8.50 11.20
N ASN A 37 10.71 -7.46 11.91
CA ASN A 37 11.24 -7.09 13.22
C ASN A 37 10.37 -7.53 14.41
N GLY A 38 9.34 -8.34 14.14
CA GLY A 38 8.36 -8.77 15.15
C GLY A 38 7.06 -7.98 15.12
N GLN A 39 7.01 -6.82 14.45
CA GLN A 39 5.83 -5.95 14.38
C GLN A 39 5.54 -5.43 12.97
N TYR A 40 6.56 -5.06 12.21
CA TYR A 40 6.47 -4.57 10.83
C TYR A 40 7.71 -4.95 10.03
N PHE A 41 7.69 -4.71 8.71
CA PHE A 41 8.86 -4.96 7.85
C PHE A 41 9.73 -3.71 7.80
N ARG A 42 11.02 -3.87 8.09
CA ARG A 42 12.02 -2.80 8.03
C ARG A 42 12.19 -2.30 6.60
N LEU A 43 12.64 -1.06 6.47
CA LEU A 43 12.99 -0.44 5.19
C LEU A 43 14.10 -1.21 4.48
N ASP A 44 15.11 -1.63 5.23
CA ASP A 44 16.24 -2.43 4.75
C ASP A 44 16.84 -3.28 5.89
N SER A 45 17.84 -4.11 5.57
CA SER A 45 18.50 -5.02 6.53
C SER A 45 19.70 -4.41 7.25
N ASP A 46 20.22 -3.27 6.79
CA ASP A 46 21.59 -2.85 7.15
C ASP A 46 21.67 -1.45 7.78
N SER A 47 20.75 -0.54 7.48
CA SER A 47 20.83 0.86 7.93
C SER A 47 20.53 1.06 9.43
N GLY A 48 19.88 0.10 10.07
CA GLY A 48 19.35 0.27 11.43
C GLY A 48 18.17 1.23 11.54
N SER A 49 17.63 1.69 10.42
CA SER A 49 16.46 2.57 10.34
C SER A 49 15.25 1.95 11.07
N GLN A 50 14.56 2.79 11.84
CA GLN A 50 13.31 2.45 12.53
C GLN A 50 12.08 2.90 11.72
N VAL A 51 12.26 3.35 10.49
CA VAL A 51 11.17 3.87 9.66
C VAL A 51 10.14 2.79 9.35
N VAL A 52 8.88 3.13 9.61
CA VAL A 52 7.69 2.42 9.16
C VAL A 52 7.31 3.02 7.81
N MET A 53 7.46 2.27 6.72
CA MET A 53 7.06 2.72 5.39
C MET A 53 5.58 2.44 5.13
N ALA A 54 4.86 3.41 4.57
CA ALA A 54 3.43 3.29 4.28
C ALA A 54 3.14 2.21 3.22
N ASP A 55 4.04 1.98 2.28
CA ASP A 55 3.87 1.03 1.17
C ASP A 55 4.67 -0.26 1.31
N GLN A 56 5.20 -0.57 2.50
CA GLN A 56 6.03 -1.76 2.74
C GLN A 56 5.41 -3.09 2.28
N LEU A 57 4.10 -3.16 2.19
CA LEU A 57 3.32 -4.33 1.78
C LEU A 57 2.60 -4.15 0.44
N CYS A 58 3.04 -3.22 -0.41
CA CYS A 58 2.44 -2.96 -1.71
C CYS A 58 2.35 -4.23 -2.58
N GLY A 59 3.40 -5.05 -2.61
CA GLY A 59 3.40 -6.32 -3.33
C GLY A 59 2.37 -7.32 -2.81
N GLN A 60 2.18 -7.40 -1.49
CA GLN A 60 1.18 -8.25 -0.85
C GLN A 60 -0.25 -7.82 -1.22
N PHE A 61 -0.50 -6.50 -1.23
CA PHE A 61 -1.79 -5.94 -1.67
C PHE A 61 -2.11 -6.37 -3.11
N TYR A 62 -1.16 -6.21 -4.03
CA TYR A 62 -1.37 -6.61 -5.43
C TYR A 62 -1.52 -8.11 -5.61
N ALA A 63 -0.77 -8.93 -4.86
CA ALA A 63 -0.94 -10.39 -4.90
C ALA A 63 -2.39 -10.77 -4.57
N ARG A 64 -2.96 -10.22 -3.51
CA ARG A 64 -4.37 -10.45 -3.14
C ARG A 64 -5.36 -9.91 -4.15
N LEU A 65 -5.11 -8.70 -4.68
CA LEU A 65 -5.98 -8.10 -5.68
C LEU A 65 -6.08 -8.95 -6.96
N LEU A 66 -5.00 -9.64 -7.29
CA LEU A 66 -4.90 -10.53 -8.47
C LEU A 66 -5.25 -12.00 -8.16
N GLY A 67 -5.67 -12.33 -6.94
CA GLY A 67 -5.98 -13.70 -6.54
C GLY A 67 -4.74 -14.62 -6.48
N LEU A 68 -3.55 -14.06 -6.30
CA LEU A 68 -2.31 -14.79 -6.12
C LEU A 68 -2.10 -15.20 -4.65
N PRO A 69 -1.28 -16.22 -4.38
CA PRO A 69 -0.90 -16.58 -3.02
C PRO A 69 -0.28 -15.43 -2.24
N ASP A 70 -0.50 -15.43 -0.92
CA ASP A 70 0.11 -14.44 -0.03
C ASP A 70 1.64 -14.53 -0.05
N ILE A 71 2.28 -13.37 -0.08
CA ILE A 71 3.75 -13.23 -0.03
C ILE A 71 4.24 -13.35 1.42
N VAL A 72 3.47 -12.82 2.36
CA VAL A 72 3.78 -12.86 3.79
C VAL A 72 2.63 -13.47 4.59
N PRO A 73 2.88 -14.09 5.76
CA PRO A 73 1.83 -14.58 6.63
C PRO A 73 0.80 -13.51 6.96
N SER A 74 -0.47 -13.89 7.00
CA SER A 74 -1.60 -12.97 7.17
C SER A 74 -1.56 -12.22 8.51
N ASP A 75 -1.09 -12.87 9.57
CA ASP A 75 -0.87 -12.28 10.89
C ASP A 75 0.22 -11.19 10.87
N ARG A 76 1.33 -11.43 10.15
CA ARG A 76 2.38 -10.42 9.94
C ARG A 76 1.90 -9.27 9.08
N ALA A 77 1.13 -9.55 8.02
CA ALA A 77 0.52 -8.51 7.20
C ALA A 77 -0.40 -7.61 8.03
N LEU A 78 -1.25 -8.20 8.87
CA LEU A 78 -2.14 -7.46 9.76
C LEU A 78 -1.38 -6.61 10.77
N SER A 79 -0.38 -7.18 11.45
CA SER A 79 0.47 -6.47 12.41
C SER A 79 1.20 -5.27 11.76
N ALA A 80 1.77 -5.48 10.58
CA ALA A 80 2.44 -4.43 9.83
C ALA A 80 1.46 -3.31 9.42
N LEU A 81 0.27 -3.66 8.92
CA LEU A 81 -0.76 -2.67 8.56
C LEU A 81 -1.25 -1.85 9.75
N GLN A 82 -1.47 -2.48 10.89
CA GLN A 82 -1.81 -1.78 12.14
C GLN A 82 -0.71 -0.79 12.53
N THR A 83 0.56 -1.22 12.41
CA THR A 83 1.70 -0.35 12.71
C THR A 83 1.78 0.83 11.73
N VAL A 84 1.61 0.57 10.43
CA VAL A 84 1.55 1.62 9.40
C VAL A 84 0.42 2.60 9.67
N TYR A 85 -0.80 2.11 9.92
CA TYR A 85 -1.95 2.96 10.21
C TYR A 85 -1.70 3.86 11.43
N HIS A 86 -1.19 3.30 12.51
CA HIS A 86 -0.95 4.07 13.73
C HIS A 86 0.22 5.05 13.60
N ALA A 87 1.37 4.60 13.06
CA ALA A 87 2.55 5.44 12.97
C ALA A 87 2.43 6.49 11.86
N CYS A 88 2.12 6.04 10.63
CA CYS A 88 2.15 6.91 9.47
C CYS A 88 0.91 7.80 9.34
N PHE A 89 -0.23 7.39 9.89
CA PHE A 89 -1.48 8.16 9.81
C PHE A 89 -1.90 8.75 11.14
N VAL A 90 -2.24 7.93 12.15
CA VAL A 90 -2.86 8.44 13.39
C VAL A 90 -1.92 9.39 14.15
N LYS A 91 -0.65 9.03 14.29
CA LYS A 91 0.35 9.85 14.99
C LYS A 91 0.94 10.96 14.13
N PHE A 92 0.97 10.78 12.81
CA PHE A 92 1.39 11.81 11.89
C PHE A 92 0.30 12.86 11.71
N CYS A 93 0.58 14.12 12.00
CA CYS A 93 -0.37 15.23 11.91
C CYS A 93 -1.76 14.93 12.53
N ASN A 94 -1.80 14.18 13.63
CA ASN A 94 -3.01 13.81 14.39
C ASN A 94 -4.07 13.07 13.56
N GLY A 95 -3.69 12.37 12.50
CA GLY A 95 -4.62 11.63 11.63
C GLY A 95 -5.46 12.51 10.70
N GLU A 96 -5.13 13.79 10.55
CA GLU A 96 -5.93 14.73 9.76
C GLU A 96 -5.43 14.90 8.32
N PHE A 97 -4.23 14.36 8.00
CA PHE A 97 -3.57 14.71 6.75
C PHE A 97 -3.50 13.57 5.73
N GLY A 98 -3.36 12.35 6.18
CA GLY A 98 -3.07 11.14 5.42
C GLY A 98 -1.82 10.45 5.96
N ALA A 99 -1.53 9.24 5.48
CA ALA A 99 -0.35 8.50 5.90
C ALA A 99 0.91 9.05 5.24
N ALA A 100 1.86 9.49 6.05
CA ALA A 100 3.21 9.86 5.59
C ALA A 100 3.91 8.65 4.98
N ASN A 101 4.78 8.89 4.00
CA ASN A 101 5.50 7.83 3.30
C ASN A 101 6.42 7.02 4.23
N GLY A 102 7.03 7.66 5.24
CA GLY A 102 7.86 6.95 6.21
C GLY A 102 8.16 7.77 7.46
N VAL A 103 7.79 7.25 8.62
CA VAL A 103 8.04 7.85 9.95
C VAL A 103 8.46 6.79 10.95
N ARG A 104 9.00 7.18 12.10
CA ARG A 104 9.24 6.26 13.21
C ARG A 104 7.94 5.72 13.79
N PRO A 105 7.96 4.64 14.58
CA PRO A 105 6.75 4.07 15.19
C PRO A 105 5.96 5.05 16.09
N ASP A 106 6.60 6.09 16.58
CA ASP A 106 5.95 7.17 17.35
C ASP A 106 5.36 8.29 16.49
N GLY A 107 5.47 8.19 15.16
CA GLY A 107 5.01 9.19 14.20
C GLY A 107 6.01 10.32 13.93
N SER A 108 7.16 10.33 14.60
CA SER A 108 8.19 11.35 14.40
C SER A 108 9.02 11.08 13.13
N PRO A 109 9.53 12.13 12.48
CA PRO A 109 10.45 11.96 11.36
C PRO A 109 11.80 11.40 11.83
N GLU A 110 12.38 10.47 11.07
CA GLU A 110 13.76 10.04 11.32
C GLU A 110 14.77 11.13 10.94
N ASN A 111 14.51 11.82 9.85
CA ASN A 111 15.22 13.03 9.45
C ASN A 111 14.20 14.15 9.20
N PRO A 112 14.10 15.16 10.09
CA PRO A 112 13.12 16.24 9.96
C PRO A 112 13.37 17.15 8.75
N ASN A 113 14.57 17.10 8.16
CA ASN A 113 14.92 17.88 6.97
C ASN A 113 14.64 17.13 5.65
N ALA A 114 14.26 15.87 5.73
CA ALA A 114 13.92 15.09 4.54
C ALA A 114 12.46 15.33 4.15
N THR A 115 12.22 15.78 2.93
CA THR A 115 10.85 16.03 2.43
C THR A 115 10.13 14.74 2.08
N HIS A 116 10.78 13.86 1.33
CA HIS A 116 10.19 12.66 0.76
C HIS A 116 9.52 11.69 1.76
N PRO A 117 10.12 11.38 2.93
CA PRO A 117 9.47 10.54 3.93
C PRO A 117 8.22 11.16 4.54
N LEU A 118 8.14 12.50 4.58
CA LEU A 118 7.04 13.24 5.21
C LEU A 118 5.93 13.64 4.21
N GLU A 119 6.05 13.22 2.97
CA GLU A 119 5.00 13.41 1.98
C GLU A 119 3.89 12.38 2.14
N VAL A 120 2.67 12.82 1.92
CA VAL A 120 1.49 11.97 1.75
C VAL A 120 1.31 11.71 0.26
N TRP A 121 1.60 10.50 -0.17
CA TRP A 121 1.48 10.10 -1.57
C TRP A 121 0.08 9.57 -1.83
N THR A 122 -0.71 10.29 -2.62
CA THR A 122 -2.14 10.04 -2.77
C THR A 122 -2.44 8.61 -3.27
N GLY A 123 -1.69 8.14 -4.27
CA GLY A 123 -1.89 6.80 -4.80
C GLY A 123 -1.48 5.68 -3.84
N ILE A 124 -0.42 5.88 -3.05
CA ILE A 124 -0.01 4.94 -2.01
C ILE A 124 -1.07 4.88 -0.91
N ASN A 125 -1.59 6.02 -0.47
CA ASN A 125 -2.64 6.08 0.55
C ASN A 125 -3.91 5.36 0.13
N PHE A 126 -4.35 5.51 -1.12
CA PHE A 126 -5.52 4.78 -1.64
C PHE A 126 -5.25 3.29 -1.80
N GLY A 127 -4.05 2.88 -2.21
CA GLY A 127 -3.64 1.48 -2.22
C GLY A 127 -3.58 0.87 -0.81
N LEU A 128 -3.02 1.61 0.15
CA LEU A 128 -3.02 1.23 1.56
C LEU A 128 -4.44 1.07 2.11
N ALA A 129 -5.33 2.03 1.82
CA ALA A 129 -6.73 1.96 2.24
C ALA A 129 -7.44 0.72 1.65
N ALA A 130 -7.22 0.42 0.36
CA ALA A 130 -7.77 -0.79 -0.25
C ALA A 130 -7.24 -2.05 0.43
N PHE A 131 -5.96 -2.09 0.81
CA PHE A 131 -5.39 -3.22 1.52
C PHE A 131 -5.92 -3.35 2.96
N LEU A 132 -6.12 -2.24 3.66
CA LEU A 132 -6.79 -2.24 4.97
C LEU A 132 -8.19 -2.87 4.86
N VAL A 133 -8.97 -2.54 3.82
CA VAL A 133 -10.27 -3.20 3.56
C VAL A 133 -10.11 -4.70 3.35
N GLN A 134 -9.14 -5.15 2.54
CA GLN A 134 -8.88 -6.58 2.32
C GLN A 134 -8.58 -7.33 3.63
N MET A 135 -7.91 -6.66 4.57
CA MET A 135 -7.52 -7.21 5.86
C MET A 135 -8.54 -7.02 6.98
N GLY A 136 -9.75 -6.52 6.67
CA GLY A 136 -10.84 -6.37 7.63
C GLY A 136 -10.86 -5.04 8.40
N MET A 137 -9.93 -4.13 8.13
CA MET A 137 -9.79 -2.80 8.76
C MET A 137 -10.55 -1.73 7.94
N GLN A 138 -11.85 -1.90 7.77
CA GLN A 138 -12.64 -1.05 6.87
C GLN A 138 -12.83 0.37 7.40
N ASP A 139 -13.04 0.53 8.71
CA ASP A 139 -13.23 1.84 9.32
C ASP A 139 -11.95 2.68 9.25
N GLU A 140 -10.79 2.05 9.47
CA GLU A 140 -9.48 2.64 9.32
C GLU A 140 -9.23 3.08 7.87
N ALA A 141 -9.60 2.24 6.91
CA ALA A 141 -9.49 2.55 5.49
C ALA A 141 -10.31 3.77 5.10
N LEU A 142 -11.56 3.87 5.58
CA LEU A 142 -12.45 4.99 5.30
C LEU A 142 -11.95 6.29 5.95
N LYS A 143 -11.42 6.23 7.18
CA LYS A 143 -10.82 7.39 7.85
C LYS A 143 -9.61 7.91 7.08
N LEU A 144 -8.70 7.02 6.72
CA LEU A 144 -7.51 7.37 5.92
C LEU A 144 -7.90 7.99 4.58
N THR A 145 -8.81 7.34 3.84
CA THR A 145 -9.32 7.84 2.55
C THR A 145 -9.94 9.22 2.70
N GLY A 146 -10.79 9.40 3.71
CA GLY A 146 -11.46 10.67 4.01
C GLY A 146 -10.46 11.80 4.26
N ALA A 147 -9.42 11.56 5.04
CA ALA A 147 -8.38 12.56 5.32
C ALA A 147 -7.66 13.01 4.03
N VAL A 148 -7.25 12.06 3.18
CA VAL A 148 -6.59 12.38 1.90
C VAL A 148 -7.52 13.15 0.96
N VAL A 149 -8.79 12.73 0.83
CA VAL A 149 -9.77 13.42 0.00
C VAL A 149 -10.02 14.84 0.51
N GLN A 150 -10.16 15.03 1.82
CA GLN A 150 -10.32 16.37 2.40
C GLN A 150 -9.13 17.28 2.10
N GLN A 151 -7.89 16.78 2.16
CA GLN A 151 -6.72 17.56 1.77
C GLN A 151 -6.77 18.00 0.30
N ILE A 152 -7.19 17.13 -0.60
CA ILE A 152 -7.35 17.46 -2.02
C ILE A 152 -8.38 18.58 -2.20
N TYR A 153 -9.53 18.49 -1.54
CA TYR A 153 -10.58 19.50 -1.63
C TYR A 153 -10.20 20.81 -0.95
N HIS A 154 -9.63 20.76 0.24
CA HIS A 154 -9.21 21.95 0.99
C HIS A 154 -8.16 22.77 0.25
N ASN A 155 -7.25 22.13 -0.46
CA ASN A 155 -6.21 22.79 -1.23
C ASN A 155 -6.66 23.18 -2.68
N GLY A 156 -7.93 23.00 -3.02
CA GLY A 156 -8.45 23.36 -4.37
C GLY A 156 -7.85 22.50 -5.49
N LEU A 157 -7.51 21.24 -5.20
CA LEU A 157 -6.80 20.33 -6.13
C LEU A 157 -7.74 19.32 -6.81
N GLN A 158 -9.05 19.55 -6.79
CA GLN A 158 -10.02 18.74 -7.53
C GLN A 158 -9.67 18.76 -9.02
N PHE A 159 -9.79 17.61 -9.69
CA PHE A 159 -9.44 17.39 -11.10
C PHE A 159 -7.95 17.54 -11.45
N ARG A 160 -7.09 17.85 -10.49
CA ARG A 160 -5.64 17.91 -10.66
C ARG A 160 -4.94 17.36 -9.41
N THR A 161 -5.43 16.23 -8.93
CA THR A 161 -4.90 15.53 -7.75
C THR A 161 -3.40 15.31 -7.91
N PRO A 162 -2.58 15.76 -6.96
CA PRO A 162 -1.13 15.64 -7.04
C PRO A 162 -0.67 14.23 -6.71
N GLU A 163 0.56 13.93 -7.09
CA GLU A 163 1.24 12.71 -6.63
C GLU A 163 1.44 12.75 -5.12
N ALA A 164 1.91 13.87 -4.58
CA ALA A 164 2.22 14.03 -3.17
C ALA A 164 1.82 15.40 -2.64
N ILE A 165 1.42 15.44 -1.37
CA ILE A 165 1.11 16.62 -0.57
C ILE A 165 1.97 16.58 0.68
N THR A 166 2.55 17.72 1.11
CA THR A 166 3.24 17.84 2.39
C THR A 166 2.36 18.54 3.41
N ALA A 167 2.62 18.31 4.69
CA ALA A 167 1.94 19.03 5.79
C ALA A 167 2.21 20.56 5.77
N SER A 168 3.28 21.01 5.12
CA SER A 168 3.57 22.43 4.90
C SER A 168 2.76 23.06 3.76
N GLY A 169 1.85 22.31 3.12
CA GLY A 169 0.98 22.81 2.06
C GLY A 169 1.64 22.85 0.67
N THR A 170 2.80 22.25 0.49
CA THR A 170 3.39 22.06 -0.85
C THR A 170 2.89 20.78 -1.49
N PHE A 171 2.88 20.72 -2.82
CA PHE A 171 2.49 19.55 -3.58
C PHE A 171 3.29 19.45 -4.87
N ARG A 172 3.39 18.24 -5.42
CA ARG A 172 4.07 18.01 -6.69
C ARG A 172 3.24 17.16 -7.64
N ALA A 173 3.57 17.25 -8.93
CA ALA A 173 2.96 16.50 -10.00
C ALA A 173 1.42 16.56 -9.97
N SER A 174 0.85 17.78 -10.03
CA SER A 174 -0.59 18.08 -9.90
C SER A 174 -1.38 17.55 -11.07
N THR A 175 -1.23 16.64 -11.75
CA THR A 175 -2.01 15.96 -12.82
C THR A 175 -1.57 14.50 -12.98
N TYR A 176 -1.03 13.96 -11.91
CA TYR A 176 -0.49 12.60 -11.89
C TYR A 176 -1.59 11.56 -11.71
N LEU A 177 -1.65 10.57 -12.58
CA LEU A 177 -2.78 9.63 -12.64
C LEU A 177 -2.79 8.55 -11.54
N ARG A 178 -1.78 8.48 -10.68
CA ARG A 178 -1.71 7.47 -9.60
C ARG A 178 -2.87 7.59 -8.59
N ALA A 179 -3.49 8.75 -8.48
CA ALA A 179 -4.71 8.95 -7.68
C ALA A 179 -5.87 8.03 -8.12
N MET A 180 -5.85 7.51 -9.33
CA MET A 180 -6.81 6.49 -9.79
C MET A 180 -6.77 5.20 -8.95
N ALA A 181 -5.74 5.00 -8.12
CA ALA A 181 -5.70 3.90 -7.14
C ALA A 181 -6.91 3.90 -6.18
N ILE A 182 -7.64 5.00 -6.04
CA ILE A 182 -8.90 5.07 -5.28
C ILE A 182 -9.93 4.03 -5.76
N TRP A 183 -9.93 3.67 -7.03
CA TRP A 183 -10.82 2.65 -7.57
C TRP A 183 -10.57 1.25 -6.98
N ALA A 184 -9.36 0.99 -6.47
CA ALA A 184 -9.07 -0.27 -5.79
C ALA A 184 -9.89 -0.43 -4.51
N ILE A 185 -10.19 0.66 -3.80
CA ILE A 185 -11.04 0.65 -2.60
C ILE A 185 -12.45 0.18 -2.97
N TYR A 186 -13.00 0.76 -4.05
CA TYR A 186 -14.32 0.35 -4.55
C TYR A 186 -14.34 -1.13 -4.94
N LEU A 187 -13.35 -1.59 -5.71
CA LEU A 187 -13.26 -2.98 -6.15
C LEU A 187 -13.23 -3.96 -4.96
N VAL A 188 -12.46 -3.65 -3.92
CA VAL A 188 -12.34 -4.51 -2.74
C VAL A 188 -13.63 -4.53 -1.91
N ILE A 189 -14.29 -3.38 -1.76
CA ILE A 189 -15.58 -3.31 -1.03
C ILE A 189 -16.66 -4.07 -1.80
N ASP A 190 -16.72 -3.90 -3.10
CA ASP A 190 -17.71 -4.56 -3.96
C ASP A 190 -17.53 -6.08 -3.96
N ALA A 191 -16.29 -6.57 -4.09
CA ALA A 191 -15.98 -7.99 -4.00
C ALA A 191 -16.43 -8.61 -2.66
N LYS A 192 -16.26 -7.91 -1.53
CA LYS A 192 -16.75 -8.38 -0.22
C LYS A 192 -18.26 -8.48 -0.15
N LYS A 193 -19.01 -7.55 -0.76
CA LYS A 193 -20.47 -7.61 -0.81
C LYS A 193 -20.96 -8.85 -1.55
N HIS A 194 -20.33 -9.20 -2.66
CA HIS A 194 -20.70 -10.38 -3.44
C HIS A 194 -20.46 -11.68 -2.67
N ILE A 195 -19.38 -11.79 -1.90
CA ILE A 195 -19.13 -12.97 -1.05
C ILE A 195 -20.22 -13.11 0.02
N LEU A 196 -20.55 -12.04 0.72
CA LEU A 196 -21.57 -12.04 1.77
C LEU A 196 -22.98 -12.43 1.24
N HIS A 197 -23.30 -12.06 -0.01
CA HIS A 197 -24.58 -12.40 -0.62
C HIS A 197 -24.62 -13.83 -1.15
N SER A 198 -23.49 -14.43 -1.54
CA SER A 198 -23.43 -15.83 -1.93
C SER A 198 -23.64 -16.78 -0.75
N ASP A 199 -23.13 -16.45 0.42
CA ASP A 199 -23.26 -17.27 1.64
C ASP A 199 -24.68 -17.23 2.24
N THR A 200 -25.46 -16.16 1.97
CA THR A 200 -26.85 -16.04 2.44
C THR A 200 -27.86 -16.78 1.55
N ASN A 201 -27.50 -17.16 0.34
CA ASN A 201 -28.38 -17.90 -0.58
C ASN A 201 -28.18 -19.44 -0.54
N THR A 202 -27.40 -19.94 0.41
CA THR A 202 -27.10 -21.38 0.57
C THR A 202 -27.77 -22.01 1.83
N VAL A 203 -28.82 -21.37 2.35
CA VAL A 203 -29.62 -21.89 3.48
C VAL A 203 -31.03 -22.23 3.01
#